data_ef1d3071feb18669fc8b9601d5ca7335
#
_entry.id   ef1d3071feb18669fc8b9601d5ca7335
#
_cell.length_a   1.000
_cell.length_b   1.000
_cell.length_c   1.000
_cell.angle_alpha   90.00
_cell.angle_beta   90.00
_cell.angle_gamma   90.00
#
_symmetry.space_group_name_H-M   'P 1'
#
loop_
_entity.id
_entity.type
_entity.pdbx_description
1 polymer ?
#
loop_
_entity_poly.entity_id
_entity_poly.type
_entity_poly.pdbx_seq_one_letter_code
_entity_poly.pdbx_strand_id
1 'polypeptide(L)'
;PVVKAAGKSAYDNVAISRVSNYVNVRSEANTTSAVVGKIYNNCAATILSTVDGEGGKWYQIQSGNVKGYIKAQYFITGAEAESIARQVGTPMARVASTSTLRLREKPSLDSRTLDLLSPDAEYVVIGEEGDFAKISVDNDLVGYVFKDYIDVRVEFNKAVSTQEEQQKAAEAAKLKKEAEDAIKKMEEAKKEAAKQTAEAPKQTTKAPAATKAPETAYTGTIEANPNSTTKAPEPTKAPETTKALETTKASSGNKGPGGGSPGSNGPGGGSSEVVSATRSAVVAYAKQFLGNPYVYGGTSLTNGADCSGFTQGVYAHFGITTGRSSRDQAAKGREISVSS
;
A
#
# COMPACT_ATOMS: atom_id res chain seq x y z
N PRO A 1 -3.83 -12.86 -54.65
CA PRO A 1 -3.58 -12.39 -53.30
C PRO A 1 -2.93 -13.52 -52.51
N VAL A 2 -1.64 -13.34 -52.19
CA VAL A 2 -0.90 -14.28 -51.37
C VAL A 2 -1.41 -14.10 -49.96
N VAL A 3 -2.17 -15.09 -49.47
CA VAL A 3 -2.50 -15.17 -48.02
C VAL A 3 -1.21 -15.48 -47.31
N LYS A 4 -0.64 -14.47 -46.67
CA LYS A 4 0.51 -14.61 -45.78
C LYS A 4 0.05 -15.55 -44.64
N ALA A 5 0.65 -16.73 -44.57
CA ALA A 5 0.38 -17.65 -43.48
C ALA A 5 0.63 -16.85 -42.16
N ALA A 6 -0.38 -16.77 -41.33
CA ALA A 6 -0.28 -16.12 -40.03
C ALA A 6 0.81 -16.88 -39.26
N GLY A 7 1.91 -16.22 -38.97
CA GLY A 7 2.97 -16.76 -38.09
C GLY A 7 2.32 -17.12 -36.76
N LYS A 8 2.81 -18.15 -36.09
CA LYS A 8 2.37 -18.53 -34.74
C LYS A 8 2.51 -17.32 -33.83
N SER A 9 1.43 -16.87 -33.22
CA SER A 9 1.41 -15.85 -32.19
C SER A 9 1.89 -16.49 -30.87
N ALA A 10 2.58 -15.70 -30.05
CA ALA A 10 2.91 -16.10 -28.68
C ALA A 10 1.65 -16.42 -27.85
N TYR A 11 0.48 -15.98 -28.32
CA TYR A 11 -0.83 -16.16 -27.67
C TYR A 11 -1.65 -17.32 -28.22
N ASP A 12 -1.14 -18.13 -29.17
CA ASP A 12 -1.91 -19.26 -29.75
C ASP A 12 -2.33 -20.28 -28.70
N ASN A 13 -1.52 -20.46 -27.66
CA ASN A 13 -1.81 -21.35 -26.51
C ASN A 13 -2.19 -20.58 -25.24
N VAL A 14 -2.43 -19.29 -25.32
CA VAL A 14 -2.85 -18.46 -24.20
C VAL A 14 -4.33 -18.15 -24.32
N ALA A 15 -5.08 -18.45 -23.25
CA ALA A 15 -6.48 -18.10 -23.12
C ALA A 15 -6.64 -17.02 -22.06
N ILE A 16 -7.22 -15.88 -22.41
CA ILE A 16 -7.56 -14.81 -21.48
C ILE A 16 -9.05 -14.92 -21.17
N SER A 17 -9.40 -15.04 -19.90
CA SER A 17 -10.79 -15.20 -19.47
C SER A 17 -11.59 -13.90 -19.64
N ARG A 18 -12.82 -14.05 -20.15
CA ARG A 18 -13.80 -12.97 -20.32
C ARG A 18 -15.10 -13.37 -19.64
N VAL A 19 -15.17 -13.07 -18.35
CA VAL A 19 -16.30 -13.43 -17.47
C VAL A 19 -16.70 -12.23 -16.62
N SER A 20 -17.93 -12.18 -16.14
CA SER A 20 -18.40 -11.04 -15.32
C SER A 20 -17.69 -10.98 -13.97
N ASN A 21 -17.41 -12.13 -13.38
CA ASN A 21 -16.73 -12.24 -12.09
C ASN A 21 -15.73 -13.39 -12.16
N TYR A 22 -16.18 -14.62 -12.04
CA TYR A 22 -15.36 -15.83 -12.17
C TYR A 22 -16.15 -16.97 -12.80
N VAL A 23 -15.42 -17.99 -13.21
CA VAL A 23 -15.96 -19.29 -13.62
C VAL A 23 -15.17 -20.41 -12.96
N ASN A 24 -15.85 -21.53 -12.65
CA ASN A 24 -15.22 -22.69 -12.03
C ASN A 24 -14.34 -23.43 -13.03
N VAL A 25 -13.13 -23.77 -12.61
CA VAL A 25 -12.27 -24.75 -13.25
C VAL A 25 -12.62 -26.12 -12.66
N ARG A 26 -12.86 -27.10 -13.54
CA ARG A 26 -13.38 -28.41 -13.13
C ARG A 26 -12.39 -29.53 -13.38
N SER A 27 -12.56 -30.64 -12.67
CA SER A 27 -11.70 -31.82 -12.82
C SER A 27 -11.91 -32.54 -14.16
N GLU A 28 -13.08 -32.39 -14.79
CA GLU A 28 -13.44 -32.99 -16.07
C GLU A 28 -14.25 -32.00 -16.93
N ALA A 29 -14.40 -32.31 -18.24
CA ALA A 29 -15.10 -31.46 -19.20
C ALA A 29 -16.63 -31.55 -19.09
N ASN A 30 -17.17 -31.39 -17.86
CA ASN A 30 -18.60 -31.36 -17.57
C ASN A 30 -18.91 -30.43 -16.39
N THR A 31 -20.18 -30.05 -16.22
CA THR A 31 -20.62 -29.10 -15.19
C THR A 31 -20.90 -29.74 -13.82
N THR A 32 -20.87 -31.05 -13.71
CA THR A 32 -21.14 -31.81 -12.49
C THR A 32 -19.88 -32.29 -11.77
N SER A 33 -18.73 -32.28 -12.46
CA SER A 33 -17.46 -32.71 -11.88
C SER A 33 -16.96 -31.74 -10.80
N ALA A 34 -15.99 -32.20 -10.00
CA ALA A 34 -15.44 -31.43 -8.88
C ALA A 34 -14.84 -30.09 -9.35
N VAL A 35 -15.04 -29.06 -8.53
CA VAL A 35 -14.40 -27.75 -8.74
C VAL A 35 -12.99 -27.81 -8.14
N VAL A 36 -11.97 -27.58 -8.96
CA VAL A 36 -10.55 -27.56 -8.58
C VAL A 36 -10.00 -26.16 -8.39
N GLY A 37 -10.72 -25.15 -8.86
CA GLY A 37 -10.36 -23.74 -8.70
C GLY A 37 -11.34 -22.81 -9.39
N LYS A 38 -11.03 -21.52 -9.33
CA LYS A 38 -11.77 -20.43 -9.98
C LYS A 38 -10.84 -19.61 -10.84
N ILE A 39 -11.31 -19.21 -12.03
CA ILE A 39 -10.62 -18.23 -12.86
C ILE A 39 -11.47 -16.97 -12.95
N TYR A 40 -10.88 -15.84 -12.58
CA TYR A 40 -11.54 -14.54 -12.58
C TYR A 40 -11.37 -13.84 -13.92
N ASN A 41 -12.11 -12.75 -14.14
CA ASN A 41 -12.00 -11.96 -15.36
C ASN A 41 -10.57 -11.48 -15.59
N ASN A 42 -10.15 -11.46 -16.87
CA ASN A 42 -8.80 -11.04 -17.30
C ASN A 42 -7.64 -11.88 -16.74
N CYS A 43 -7.92 -13.06 -16.19
CA CYS A 43 -6.86 -14.01 -15.83
C CYS A 43 -6.44 -14.79 -17.08
N ALA A 44 -5.18 -15.19 -17.15
CA ALA A 44 -4.67 -16.02 -18.23
C ALA A 44 -4.46 -17.47 -17.80
N ALA A 45 -4.62 -18.35 -18.78
CA ALA A 45 -4.34 -19.78 -18.69
C ALA A 45 -3.61 -20.25 -19.95
N THR A 46 -2.75 -21.25 -19.79
CA THR A 46 -2.18 -21.99 -20.92
C THR A 46 -3.14 -23.07 -21.33
N ILE A 47 -3.51 -23.14 -22.61
CA ILE A 47 -4.30 -24.22 -23.20
C ILE A 47 -3.38 -25.43 -23.39
N LEU A 48 -3.70 -26.53 -22.73
CA LEU A 48 -2.98 -27.79 -22.87
C LEU A 48 -3.60 -28.67 -23.97
N SER A 49 -4.93 -28.67 -24.05
CA SER A 49 -5.68 -29.37 -25.09
C SER A 49 -7.10 -28.82 -25.22
N THR A 50 -7.71 -29.09 -26.36
CA THR A 50 -9.15 -28.84 -26.62
C THR A 50 -9.88 -30.16 -26.73
N VAL A 51 -10.96 -30.32 -25.99
CA VAL A 51 -11.76 -31.54 -25.93
C VAL A 51 -13.23 -31.20 -26.15
N ASP A 52 -14.00 -32.17 -26.66
CA ASP A 52 -15.44 -32.11 -26.64
C ASP A 52 -15.96 -32.53 -25.27
N GLY A 53 -16.85 -31.75 -24.71
CA GLY A 53 -17.43 -32.00 -23.39
C GLY A 53 -18.88 -31.57 -23.33
N GLU A 54 -19.42 -31.49 -22.13
CA GLU A 54 -20.82 -31.11 -21.90
C GLU A 54 -21.13 -29.72 -22.48
N GLY A 55 -22.01 -29.67 -23.46
CA GLY A 55 -22.50 -28.44 -24.07
C GLY A 55 -21.46 -27.70 -24.92
N GLY A 56 -20.49 -28.41 -25.52
CA GLY A 56 -19.56 -27.86 -26.51
C GLY A 56 -18.09 -28.10 -26.24
N LYS A 57 -17.24 -27.20 -26.74
CA LYS A 57 -15.78 -27.28 -26.56
C LYS A 57 -15.33 -26.84 -25.19
N TRP A 58 -14.39 -27.59 -24.66
CA TRP A 58 -13.71 -27.30 -23.39
C TRP A 58 -12.20 -27.22 -23.62
N TYR A 59 -11.55 -26.35 -22.91
CA TYR A 59 -10.09 -26.31 -22.81
C TYR A 59 -9.64 -27.03 -21.55
N GLN A 60 -8.69 -27.94 -21.68
CA GLN A 60 -7.85 -28.34 -20.56
C GLN A 60 -6.80 -27.24 -20.39
N ILE A 61 -6.72 -26.67 -19.22
CA ILE A 61 -5.89 -25.50 -18.94
C ILE A 61 -4.93 -25.73 -17.78
N GLN A 62 -3.85 -24.92 -17.78
CA GLN A 62 -2.99 -24.68 -16.64
C GLN A 62 -2.97 -23.18 -16.37
N SER A 63 -3.31 -22.75 -15.16
CA SER A 63 -3.25 -21.36 -14.74
C SER A 63 -2.75 -21.30 -13.28
N GLY A 64 -1.51 -20.87 -13.10
CA GLY A 64 -0.83 -21.02 -11.79
C GLY A 64 -0.78 -22.47 -11.35
N ASN A 65 -1.25 -22.75 -10.16
CA ASN A 65 -1.31 -24.10 -9.58
C ASN A 65 -2.58 -24.88 -9.99
N VAL A 66 -3.49 -24.23 -10.72
CA VAL A 66 -4.76 -24.85 -11.11
C VAL A 66 -4.62 -25.52 -12.48
N LYS A 67 -4.93 -26.82 -12.53
CA LYS A 67 -5.06 -27.59 -13.77
C LYS A 67 -6.45 -28.20 -13.82
N GLY A 68 -7.14 -28.06 -14.93
CA GLY A 68 -8.50 -28.60 -15.09
C GLY A 68 -9.14 -28.17 -16.38
N TYR A 69 -10.47 -28.26 -16.43
CA TYR A 69 -11.27 -28.03 -17.62
C TYR A 69 -12.21 -26.86 -17.44
N ILE A 70 -12.39 -26.09 -18.53
CA ILE A 70 -13.29 -24.94 -18.58
C ILE A 70 -13.88 -24.80 -19.98
N LYS A 71 -15.13 -24.35 -20.09
CA LYS A 71 -15.74 -24.13 -21.42
C LYS A 71 -14.96 -23.09 -22.20
N ALA A 72 -14.66 -23.40 -23.48
CA ALA A 72 -13.88 -22.52 -24.34
C ALA A 72 -14.54 -21.15 -24.56
N GLN A 73 -15.88 -21.07 -24.50
CA GLN A 73 -16.66 -19.83 -24.65
C GLN A 73 -16.32 -18.72 -23.65
N TYR A 74 -15.67 -19.04 -22.53
CA TYR A 74 -15.27 -18.07 -21.51
C TYR A 74 -13.91 -17.43 -21.76
N PHE A 75 -13.29 -17.75 -22.89
CA PHE A 75 -11.95 -17.29 -23.23
C PHE A 75 -11.90 -16.64 -24.60
N ILE A 76 -10.98 -15.70 -24.72
CA ILE A 76 -10.44 -15.26 -26.00
C ILE A 76 -9.02 -15.78 -26.14
N THR A 77 -8.58 -16.05 -27.37
CA THR A 77 -7.30 -16.70 -27.68
C THR A 77 -6.67 -16.07 -28.94
N GLY A 78 -5.41 -16.40 -29.22
CA GLY A 78 -4.70 -15.97 -30.42
C GLY A 78 -4.61 -14.44 -30.57
N ALA A 79 -4.84 -13.94 -31.77
CA ALA A 79 -4.70 -12.52 -32.10
C ALA A 79 -5.64 -11.61 -31.29
N GLU A 80 -6.82 -12.07 -30.91
CA GLU A 80 -7.74 -11.32 -30.05
C GLU A 80 -7.18 -11.19 -28.63
N ALA A 81 -6.65 -12.27 -28.05
CA ALA A 81 -5.98 -12.24 -26.76
C ALA A 81 -4.75 -11.33 -26.79
N GLU A 82 -3.93 -11.41 -27.85
CA GLU A 82 -2.76 -10.58 -28.04
C GLU A 82 -3.12 -9.08 -28.07
N SER A 83 -4.21 -8.72 -28.77
CA SER A 83 -4.65 -7.31 -28.91
C SER A 83 -4.99 -6.63 -27.58
N ILE A 84 -5.47 -7.38 -26.59
CA ILE A 84 -5.86 -6.85 -25.28
C ILE A 84 -4.83 -7.15 -24.17
N ALA A 85 -3.84 -7.97 -24.45
CA ALA A 85 -2.91 -8.49 -23.45
C ALA A 85 -2.31 -7.37 -22.58
N ARG A 86 -1.79 -6.31 -23.20
CA ARG A 86 -1.18 -5.17 -22.48
C ARG A 86 -2.18 -4.32 -21.69
N GLN A 87 -3.48 -4.43 -21.98
CA GLN A 87 -4.53 -3.68 -21.27
C GLN A 87 -5.03 -4.41 -20.04
N VAL A 88 -5.04 -5.75 -20.08
CA VAL A 88 -5.62 -6.59 -19.03
C VAL A 88 -4.56 -7.27 -18.17
N GLY A 89 -3.32 -7.36 -18.64
CA GLY A 89 -2.17 -7.84 -17.89
C GLY A 89 -1.26 -6.70 -17.44
N THR A 90 -0.24 -7.02 -16.68
CA THR A 90 0.79 -6.09 -16.22
C THR A 90 2.03 -6.25 -17.09
N PRO A 91 2.41 -5.25 -17.90
CA PRO A 91 3.66 -5.31 -18.64
C PRO A 91 4.84 -5.21 -17.67
N MET A 92 5.75 -6.19 -17.75
CA MET A 92 6.95 -6.30 -16.92
C MET A 92 8.17 -6.20 -17.81
N ALA A 93 9.09 -5.30 -17.48
CA ALA A 93 10.37 -5.16 -18.13
C ALA A 93 11.48 -5.87 -17.33
N ARG A 94 12.31 -6.62 -18.02
CA ARG A 94 13.54 -7.18 -17.49
C ARG A 94 14.72 -6.62 -18.28
N VAL A 95 15.81 -6.26 -17.60
CA VAL A 95 17.02 -5.80 -18.26
C VAL A 95 17.62 -6.96 -19.06
N ALA A 96 17.84 -6.72 -20.35
CA ALA A 96 18.45 -7.63 -21.30
C ALA A 96 19.67 -6.98 -21.97
N SER A 97 20.54 -7.78 -22.53
CA SER A 97 21.68 -7.32 -23.33
C SER A 97 22.70 -6.41 -22.62
N THR A 98 22.56 -6.16 -21.32
CA THR A 98 23.51 -5.38 -20.51
C THR A 98 23.51 -5.86 -19.06
N SER A 99 24.64 -5.69 -18.37
CA SER A 99 24.72 -5.99 -16.93
C SER A 99 24.15 -4.89 -16.04
N THR A 100 23.93 -3.69 -16.58
CA THR A 100 23.43 -2.54 -15.83
C THR A 100 22.74 -1.59 -16.79
N LEU A 101 21.51 -1.18 -16.49
CA LEU A 101 20.73 -0.23 -17.28
C LEU A 101 20.46 1.05 -16.48
N ARG A 102 20.67 2.20 -17.11
CA ARG A 102 20.41 3.49 -16.46
C ARG A 102 18.91 3.80 -16.45
N LEU A 103 18.36 4.02 -15.27
CA LEU A 103 17.05 4.66 -15.09
C LEU A 103 17.23 6.17 -15.21
N ARG A 104 16.48 6.82 -16.10
CA ARG A 104 16.62 8.24 -16.43
C ARG A 104 15.43 9.05 -16.01
N GLU A 105 15.64 10.33 -15.72
CA GLU A 105 14.58 11.26 -15.32
C GLU A 105 13.63 11.59 -16.48
N LYS A 106 14.12 11.64 -17.70
CA LYS A 106 13.38 11.97 -18.93
C LYS A 106 13.69 10.95 -20.04
N PRO A 107 12.84 10.83 -21.06
CA PRO A 107 13.03 9.91 -22.20
C PRO A 107 14.10 10.45 -23.16
N SER A 108 15.35 10.57 -22.69
CA SER A 108 16.51 11.05 -23.44
C SER A 108 17.79 10.40 -22.93
N LEU A 109 18.72 10.11 -23.85
CA LEU A 109 20.03 9.55 -23.51
C LEU A 109 20.91 10.54 -22.73
N ASP A 110 20.66 11.85 -22.86
CA ASP A 110 21.38 12.93 -22.15
C ASP A 110 20.74 13.28 -20.81
N SER A 111 19.61 12.66 -20.48
CA SER A 111 18.91 12.92 -19.23
C SER A 111 19.68 12.37 -18.03
N ARG A 112 19.50 13.05 -16.89
CA ARG A 112 20.08 12.64 -15.60
C ARG A 112 19.72 11.20 -15.28
N THR A 113 20.72 10.42 -14.83
CA THR A 113 20.50 9.09 -14.30
C THR A 113 19.99 9.19 -12.87
N LEU A 114 18.85 8.53 -12.62
CA LEU A 114 18.24 8.43 -11.30
C LEU A 114 18.79 7.23 -10.54
N ASP A 115 18.95 6.09 -11.23
CA ASP A 115 19.41 4.83 -10.64
C ASP A 115 20.03 3.91 -11.70
N LEU A 116 20.62 2.80 -11.24
CA LEU A 116 21.19 1.73 -12.05
C LEU A 116 20.44 0.43 -11.80
N LEU A 117 19.80 -0.10 -12.84
CA LEU A 117 18.95 -1.27 -12.77
C LEU A 117 19.71 -2.57 -13.00
N SER A 118 19.42 -3.58 -12.18
CA SER A 118 19.98 -4.93 -12.27
C SER A 118 19.20 -5.80 -13.26
N PRO A 119 19.87 -6.74 -13.97
CA PRO A 119 19.21 -7.74 -14.82
C PRO A 119 18.42 -8.80 -14.02
N ASP A 120 18.67 -8.91 -12.72
CA ASP A 120 18.01 -9.92 -11.86
C ASP A 120 16.62 -9.50 -11.36
N ALA A 121 16.25 -8.24 -11.59
CA ALA A 121 14.97 -7.69 -11.17
C ALA A 121 14.02 -7.47 -12.35
N GLU A 122 12.73 -7.46 -12.05
CA GLU A 122 11.67 -7.13 -12.99
C GLU A 122 10.95 -5.86 -12.55
N TYR A 123 10.62 -5.02 -13.50
CA TYR A 123 10.08 -3.69 -13.29
C TYR A 123 8.76 -3.52 -14.02
N VAL A 124 7.78 -2.90 -13.38
CA VAL A 124 6.48 -2.62 -14.01
C VAL A 124 6.63 -1.52 -15.06
N VAL A 125 6.20 -1.79 -16.29
CA VAL A 125 6.11 -0.77 -17.33
C VAL A 125 4.77 -0.04 -17.19
N ILE A 126 4.84 1.26 -16.93
CA ILE A 126 3.66 2.11 -16.72
C ILE A 126 3.35 3.04 -17.89
N GLY A 127 4.19 3.03 -18.92
CA GLY A 127 4.00 3.82 -20.14
C GLY A 127 5.16 3.69 -21.10
N GLU A 128 5.01 4.29 -22.27
CA GLU A 128 6.04 4.35 -23.31
C GLU A 128 6.08 5.75 -23.92
N GLU A 129 7.29 6.23 -24.25
CA GLU A 129 7.49 7.53 -24.89
C GLU A 129 8.67 7.43 -25.87
N GLY A 130 8.39 7.45 -27.18
CA GLY A 130 9.39 7.24 -28.23
C GLY A 130 10.09 5.88 -28.04
N ASP A 131 11.42 5.91 -28.01
CA ASP A 131 12.27 4.74 -27.82
C ASP A 131 12.47 4.35 -26.35
N PHE A 132 11.73 4.97 -25.44
CA PHE A 132 11.83 4.75 -24.00
C PHE A 132 10.57 4.10 -23.43
N ALA A 133 10.78 3.21 -22.47
CA ALA A 133 9.74 2.70 -21.59
C ALA A 133 9.81 3.44 -20.25
N LYS A 134 8.67 3.87 -19.76
CA LYS A 134 8.51 4.43 -18.41
C LYS A 134 8.25 3.29 -17.46
N ILE A 135 9.10 3.13 -16.46
CA ILE A 135 9.00 2.02 -15.49
C ILE A 135 8.91 2.54 -14.07
N SER A 136 8.27 1.74 -13.22
CA SER A 136 8.26 1.91 -11.77
C SER A 136 9.22 0.90 -11.16
N VAL A 137 10.19 1.39 -10.38
CA VAL A 137 11.18 0.55 -9.68
C VAL A 137 10.62 0.18 -8.31
N ASP A 138 10.07 1.17 -7.62
CA ASP A 138 9.33 1.02 -6.37
C ASP A 138 8.20 2.07 -6.29
N ASN A 139 7.58 2.23 -5.12
CA ASN A 139 6.44 3.13 -4.96
C ASN A 139 6.78 4.62 -5.20
N ASP A 140 8.05 5.00 -5.07
CA ASP A 140 8.50 6.39 -5.11
C ASP A 140 9.45 6.68 -6.28
N LEU A 141 10.02 5.65 -6.91
CA LEU A 141 11.00 5.79 -7.98
C LEU A 141 10.45 5.37 -9.34
N VAL A 142 10.20 6.35 -10.18
CA VAL A 142 9.74 6.20 -11.56
C VAL A 142 10.73 6.87 -12.49
N GLY A 143 11.01 6.24 -13.64
CA GLY A 143 11.89 6.81 -14.63
C GLY A 143 11.78 6.13 -16.00
N TYR A 144 12.68 6.48 -16.88
CA TYR A 144 12.72 6.02 -18.26
C TYR A 144 13.93 5.16 -18.55
N VAL A 145 13.72 4.06 -19.28
CA VAL A 145 14.77 3.16 -19.79
C VAL A 145 14.66 3.04 -21.30
N PHE A 146 15.81 2.87 -21.98
CA PHE A 146 15.84 2.67 -23.43
C PHE A 146 15.37 1.26 -23.77
N LYS A 147 14.40 1.13 -24.68
CA LYS A 147 13.71 -0.13 -24.99
C LYS A 147 14.61 -1.24 -25.50
N ASP A 148 15.68 -0.92 -26.23
CA ASP A 148 16.59 -1.92 -26.80
C ASP A 148 17.35 -2.75 -25.75
N TYR A 149 17.34 -2.32 -24.49
CA TYR A 149 17.99 -3.00 -23.38
C TYR A 149 17.03 -3.71 -22.43
N ILE A 150 15.77 -3.82 -22.82
CA ILE A 150 14.77 -4.52 -22.01
C ILE A 150 13.96 -5.52 -22.84
N ASP A 151 13.67 -6.65 -22.24
CA ASP A 151 12.63 -7.57 -22.70
C ASP A 151 11.34 -7.27 -21.92
N VAL A 152 10.25 -7.04 -22.65
CA VAL A 152 8.93 -6.79 -22.05
C VAL A 152 8.05 -8.00 -22.23
N ARG A 153 7.55 -8.55 -21.11
CA ARG A 153 6.53 -9.60 -21.09
C ARG A 153 5.28 -9.09 -20.40
N VAL A 154 4.14 -9.67 -20.69
CA VAL A 154 2.90 -9.36 -19.99
C VAL A 154 2.62 -10.46 -18.97
N GLU A 155 2.54 -10.08 -17.72
CA GLU A 155 2.06 -10.95 -16.65
C GLU A 155 0.55 -10.83 -16.47
N PHE A 156 -0.08 -11.97 -16.23
CA PHE A 156 -1.52 -12.04 -15.99
C PHE A 156 -1.78 -12.62 -14.61
N ASN A 157 -2.89 -12.19 -14.03
CA ASN A 157 -3.46 -12.90 -12.89
C ASN A 157 -3.78 -14.34 -13.29
N LYS A 158 -3.65 -15.24 -12.35
CA LYS A 158 -3.84 -16.69 -12.53
C LYS A 158 -5.11 -17.15 -11.81
N ALA A 159 -5.58 -18.33 -12.16
CA ALA A 159 -6.65 -18.99 -11.43
C ALA A 159 -6.24 -19.23 -9.98
N VAL A 160 -7.21 -19.21 -9.08
CA VAL A 160 -7.05 -19.50 -7.67
C VAL A 160 -7.55 -20.90 -7.40
N SER A 161 -6.74 -21.77 -6.81
CA SER A 161 -7.16 -23.14 -6.46
C SER A 161 -8.16 -23.11 -5.30
N THR A 162 -8.99 -24.13 -5.21
CA THR A 162 -9.91 -24.33 -4.06
C THR A 162 -9.14 -24.36 -2.74
N GLN A 163 -7.94 -24.95 -2.74
CA GLN A 163 -7.09 -25.02 -1.56
C GLN A 163 -6.56 -23.64 -1.15
N GLU A 164 -6.05 -22.85 -2.09
CA GLU A 164 -5.61 -21.46 -1.84
C GLU A 164 -6.74 -20.57 -1.34
N GLU A 165 -7.95 -20.73 -1.91
CA GLU A 165 -9.13 -20.00 -1.46
C GLU A 165 -9.48 -20.35 -0.01
N GLN A 166 -9.45 -21.65 0.34
CA GLN A 166 -9.68 -22.10 1.71
C GLN A 166 -8.59 -21.63 2.67
N GLN A 167 -7.34 -21.66 2.27
CA GLN A 167 -6.22 -21.17 3.08
C GLN A 167 -6.35 -19.65 3.35
N LYS A 168 -6.62 -18.87 2.32
CA LYS A 168 -6.85 -17.41 2.47
C LYS A 168 -8.05 -17.12 3.36
N ALA A 169 -9.15 -17.88 3.21
CA ALA A 169 -10.32 -17.71 4.06
C ALA A 169 -10.03 -18.07 5.53
N ALA A 170 -9.28 -19.15 5.77
CA ALA A 170 -8.88 -19.56 7.12
C ALA A 170 -7.92 -18.54 7.76
N GLU A 171 -6.96 -18.01 7.00
CA GLU A 171 -6.05 -16.97 7.46
C GLU A 171 -6.80 -15.67 7.78
N ALA A 172 -7.71 -15.23 6.90
CA ALA A 172 -8.55 -14.06 7.14
C ALA A 172 -9.42 -14.23 8.39
N ALA A 173 -10.02 -15.41 8.60
CA ALA A 173 -10.79 -15.72 9.81
C ALA A 173 -9.92 -15.67 11.07
N LYS A 174 -8.67 -16.18 11.00
CA LYS A 174 -7.69 -16.11 12.10
C LYS A 174 -7.33 -14.67 12.45
N LEU A 175 -7.00 -13.86 11.44
CA LEU A 175 -6.66 -12.45 11.64
C LEU A 175 -7.83 -11.65 12.23
N LYS A 176 -9.05 -11.94 11.76
CA LYS A 176 -10.26 -11.32 12.31
C LYS A 176 -10.45 -11.66 13.78
N LYS A 177 -10.32 -12.92 14.15
CA LYS A 177 -10.42 -13.37 15.55
C LYS A 177 -9.32 -12.75 16.42
N GLU A 178 -8.07 -12.70 15.93
CA GLU A 178 -6.96 -12.05 16.63
C GLU A 178 -7.25 -10.57 16.92
N ALA A 179 -7.85 -9.87 15.95
CA ALA A 179 -8.23 -8.49 16.12
C ALA A 179 -9.37 -8.30 17.14
N GLU A 180 -10.40 -9.14 17.08
CA GLU A 180 -11.51 -9.12 18.06
C GLU A 180 -11.01 -9.38 19.48
N ASP A 181 -10.15 -10.39 19.67
CA ASP A 181 -9.55 -10.71 20.96
C ASP A 181 -8.65 -9.56 21.49
N ALA A 182 -7.86 -8.92 20.60
CA ALA A 182 -7.01 -7.79 20.96
C ALA A 182 -7.83 -6.55 21.34
N ILE A 183 -8.93 -6.25 20.63
CA ILE A 183 -9.85 -5.16 20.95
C ILE A 183 -10.51 -5.40 22.31
N LYS A 184 -10.97 -6.63 22.57
CA LYS A 184 -11.56 -7.00 23.86
C LYS A 184 -10.60 -6.80 25.02
N LYS A 185 -9.34 -7.25 24.89
CA LYS A 185 -8.28 -7.00 25.90
C LYS A 185 -8.03 -5.52 26.14
N MET A 186 -8.04 -4.70 25.07
CA MET A 186 -7.90 -3.26 25.20
C MET A 186 -9.06 -2.64 25.99
N GLU A 187 -10.30 -3.08 25.75
CA GLU A 187 -11.48 -2.59 26.47
C GLU A 187 -11.47 -3.02 27.94
N GLU A 188 -11.07 -4.26 28.22
CA GLU A 188 -10.90 -4.77 29.59
C GLU A 188 -9.84 -3.96 30.34
N ALA A 189 -8.68 -3.72 29.76
CA ALA A 189 -7.61 -2.92 30.35
C ALA A 189 -8.05 -1.47 30.61
N LYS A 190 -8.83 -0.87 29.70
CA LYS A 190 -9.43 0.47 29.89
C LYS A 190 -10.42 0.49 31.05
N LYS A 191 -11.27 -0.52 31.18
CA LYS A 191 -12.24 -0.65 32.29
C LYS A 191 -11.53 -0.80 33.65
N GLU A 192 -10.48 -1.62 33.70
CA GLU A 192 -9.72 -1.83 34.92
C GLU A 192 -8.98 -0.56 35.36
N ALA A 193 -8.34 0.14 34.43
CA ALA A 193 -7.70 1.43 34.73
C ALA A 193 -8.70 2.49 35.21
N ALA A 194 -9.92 2.50 34.66
CA ALA A 194 -10.98 3.41 35.12
C ALA A 194 -11.46 3.09 36.53
N LYS A 195 -11.53 1.81 36.93
CA LYS A 195 -11.85 1.41 38.31
C LYS A 195 -10.77 1.85 39.30
N GLN A 196 -9.50 1.61 38.98
CA GLN A 196 -8.39 2.00 39.82
C GLN A 196 -8.32 3.53 40.04
N THR A 197 -8.71 4.33 39.05
CA THR A 197 -8.79 5.78 39.14
C THR A 197 -9.94 6.25 40.03
N ALA A 198 -11.05 5.47 40.08
CA ALA A 198 -12.22 5.78 40.90
C ALA A 198 -12.06 5.41 42.37
N GLU A 199 -11.17 4.45 42.69
CA GLU A 199 -10.89 3.98 44.05
C GLU A 199 -9.74 4.69 44.73
N ALA A 200 -9.00 5.60 44.05
CA ALA A 200 -7.94 6.39 44.64
C ALA A 200 -8.51 7.34 45.71
N PRO A 201 -8.04 7.29 46.99
CA PRO A 201 -8.56 8.14 48.06
C PRO A 201 -8.29 9.62 47.68
N LYS A 202 -9.31 10.45 47.78
CA LYS A 202 -9.20 11.91 47.67
C LYS A 202 -8.32 12.41 48.83
N GLN A 203 -7.03 12.57 48.60
CA GLN A 203 -6.18 13.34 49.48
C GLN A 203 -6.62 14.80 49.37
N THR A 204 -7.30 15.26 50.42
CA THR A 204 -7.59 16.65 50.63
C THR A 204 -6.28 17.38 50.97
N THR A 205 -5.65 17.95 49.98
CA THR A 205 -4.56 18.91 50.18
C THR A 205 -5.17 20.23 50.65
N LYS A 206 -5.05 20.50 51.96
CA LYS A 206 -5.35 21.76 52.60
C LYS A 206 -4.45 22.84 51.96
N ALA A 207 -5.05 23.82 51.31
CA ALA A 207 -4.35 24.94 50.72
C ALA A 207 -3.57 25.75 51.76
N PRO A 208 -2.31 26.17 51.52
CA PRO A 208 -1.63 27.16 52.34
C PRO A 208 -2.19 28.57 52.05
N ALA A 209 -2.37 29.33 53.09
CA ALA A 209 -2.92 30.69 53.13
C ALA A 209 -2.16 31.65 52.20
N ALA A 210 -2.92 32.48 51.49
CA ALA A 210 -2.42 33.53 50.62
C ALA A 210 -1.63 34.62 51.39
N THR A 211 -0.40 34.84 50.99
CA THR A 211 0.36 36.02 51.36
C THR A 211 0.12 37.13 50.36
N LYS A 212 -0.35 38.27 50.83
CA LYS A 212 -0.60 39.48 50.04
C LYS A 212 0.69 40.01 49.42
N ALA A 213 0.70 40.27 48.13
CA ALA A 213 1.69 41.10 47.48
C ALA A 213 1.13 42.50 47.19
N PRO A 214 1.94 43.56 47.19
CA PRO A 214 1.48 44.94 47.17
C PRO A 214 1.13 45.40 45.74
N GLU A 215 0.11 46.22 45.73
CA GLU A 215 -0.48 46.94 44.59
C GLU A 215 0.46 48.08 44.17
N THR A 216 0.87 48.10 42.91
CA THR A 216 1.37 49.30 42.26
C THR A 216 0.56 49.58 41.01
N ALA A 217 -0.22 50.62 41.08
CA ALA A 217 -1.01 51.19 40.00
C ALA A 217 -0.11 51.79 38.93
N TYR A 218 -0.34 51.45 37.67
CA TYR A 218 0.11 52.23 36.52
C TYR A 218 -1.07 52.48 35.60
N THR A 219 -1.51 53.74 35.61
CA THR A 219 -2.49 54.31 34.73
C THR A 219 -1.79 54.73 33.46
N GLY A 220 -2.21 54.19 32.30
CA GLY A 220 -1.76 54.65 30.99
C GLY A 220 -2.84 54.38 29.97
N THR A 221 -3.63 55.43 29.73
CA THR A 221 -4.59 55.57 28.63
C THR A 221 -3.87 55.61 27.29
N ILE A 222 -4.26 54.75 26.36
CA ILE A 222 -3.96 54.98 24.91
C ILE A 222 -5.22 54.76 24.08
N GLU A 223 -5.53 55.80 23.31
CA GLU A 223 -6.69 55.97 22.46
C GLU A 223 -6.76 54.98 21.28
N ALA A 224 -8.00 54.72 20.90
CA ALA A 224 -8.35 54.00 19.66
C ALA A 224 -8.10 54.88 18.41
N ASN A 225 -7.51 54.34 17.38
CA ASN A 225 -7.49 54.91 16.06
C ASN A 225 -8.15 53.93 15.06
N PRO A 226 -9.28 54.33 14.44
CA PRO A 226 -9.91 53.54 13.41
C PRO A 226 -9.43 53.99 12.04
N ASN A 227 -8.84 53.14 11.27
CA ASN A 227 -8.89 53.06 9.82
C ASN A 227 -7.63 52.46 9.20
N SER A 228 -7.73 51.26 8.68
CA SER A 228 -6.99 50.93 7.48
C SER A 228 -7.48 49.60 6.88
N THR A 229 -8.27 49.75 5.87
CA THR A 229 -8.53 48.72 4.85
C THR A 229 -7.28 48.54 4.03
N THR A 230 -6.76 47.30 3.96
CA THR A 230 -5.81 46.93 2.91
C THR A 230 -6.00 45.49 2.47
N LYS A 231 -6.34 45.45 1.22
CA LYS A 231 -6.42 44.44 0.15
C LYS A 231 -5.34 43.34 0.23
N ALA A 232 -5.75 42.13 -0.08
CA ALA A 232 -4.91 40.95 -0.26
C ALA A 232 -3.88 41.15 -1.40
N PRO A 233 -2.66 40.64 -1.28
CA PRO A 233 -1.77 40.50 -2.41
C PRO A 233 -1.75 39.03 -2.93
N GLU A 234 -1.69 38.97 -4.25
CA GLU A 234 -1.51 37.81 -5.13
C GLU A 234 -0.16 37.09 -4.94
N PRO A 235 -0.02 35.85 -5.43
CA PRO A 235 1.15 35.03 -5.17
C PRO A 235 2.33 35.42 -6.06
N THR A 236 3.48 35.63 -5.42
CA THR A 236 4.75 35.87 -6.11
C THR A 236 5.61 34.61 -6.16
N LYS A 237 6.23 34.44 -7.35
CA LYS A 237 7.15 33.40 -7.79
C LYS A 237 8.31 33.10 -6.81
N ALA A 238 8.74 31.86 -6.89
CA ALA A 238 9.98 31.34 -6.30
C ALA A 238 11.24 32.06 -6.80
N PRO A 239 12.30 32.14 -6.01
CA PRO A 239 13.65 32.28 -6.53
C PRO A 239 14.48 31.00 -6.41
N GLU A 240 15.28 30.80 -7.44
CA GLU A 240 16.29 29.78 -7.62
C GLU A 240 17.53 29.95 -6.74
N THR A 241 18.14 28.78 -6.51
CA THR A 241 19.58 28.48 -6.37
C THR A 241 20.38 29.16 -5.25
N THR A 242 21.10 28.41 -4.45
CA THR A 242 22.50 28.03 -4.66
C THR A 242 23.12 27.23 -3.49
N LYS A 243 23.91 26.24 -3.91
CA LYS A 243 25.19 25.72 -3.36
C LYS A 243 25.22 24.78 -2.15
N ALA A 244 25.76 23.65 -2.52
CA ALA A 244 26.43 22.66 -1.71
C ALA A 244 27.56 23.23 -0.83
N LEU A 245 27.76 22.64 0.33
CA LEU A 245 29.08 22.47 0.96
C LEU A 245 29.04 21.25 1.88
N GLU A 246 29.78 20.25 1.45
CA GLU A 246 30.89 19.52 2.06
C GLU A 246 30.73 18.94 3.48
N THR A 247 30.88 17.65 3.43
CA THR A 247 31.39 16.68 4.41
C THR A 247 32.30 17.24 5.51
N THR A 248 32.03 16.85 6.76
CA THR A 248 33.10 16.47 7.68
C THR A 248 32.71 15.27 8.54
N LYS A 249 33.66 14.41 8.67
CA LYS A 249 33.76 13.10 9.27
C LYS A 249 34.08 13.21 10.77
N ALA A 250 33.63 12.21 11.53
CA ALA A 250 34.21 11.61 12.74
C ALA A 250 34.09 12.39 14.07
N SER A 251 33.70 11.78 15.13
CA SER A 251 34.46 10.82 15.94
C SER A 251 33.75 10.56 17.25
N SER A 252 33.66 9.30 17.60
CA SER A 252 33.60 8.63 18.89
C SER A 252 33.70 9.47 20.19
N GLY A 253 32.84 9.12 21.16
CA GLY A 253 33.04 9.55 22.55
C GLY A 253 31.97 9.01 23.49
N ASN A 254 32.16 7.80 23.90
CA ASN A 254 31.75 7.04 25.07
C ASN A 254 31.43 7.84 26.35
N LYS A 255 30.35 7.46 27.04
CA LYS A 255 30.11 7.14 28.46
C LYS A 255 28.72 7.60 28.91
N GLY A 256 27.87 6.63 29.26
CA GLY A 256 26.79 6.81 30.23
C GLY A 256 27.37 7.01 31.64
N PRO A 257 26.63 7.23 32.67
CA PRO A 257 25.47 6.45 33.08
C PRO A 257 24.35 7.33 33.67
N GLY A 258 23.21 6.79 33.95
CA GLY A 258 22.25 7.39 34.83
C GLY A 258 20.81 7.12 34.47
N GLY A 259 20.24 6.12 35.11
CA GLY A 259 18.81 5.86 35.09
C GLY A 259 18.03 7.07 35.57
N GLY A 260 17.08 7.46 34.80
CA GLY A 260 16.03 8.39 35.10
C GLY A 260 14.85 8.07 34.24
N SER A 261 13.85 7.40 34.79
CA SER A 261 12.53 7.32 34.18
C SER A 261 12.03 8.72 33.87
N PRO A 262 11.77 9.07 32.60
CA PRO A 262 11.05 10.32 32.34
C PRO A 262 9.58 10.07 32.67
N GLY A 263 9.08 10.82 33.63
CA GLY A 263 7.69 10.84 34.03
C GLY A 263 6.76 11.04 32.84
N SER A 264 5.80 10.17 32.79
CA SER A 264 4.63 10.22 31.91
C SER A 264 3.80 11.46 32.30
N ASN A 265 3.90 12.53 31.52
CA ASN A 265 2.93 13.61 31.52
C ASN A 265 2.74 14.13 30.07
N GLY A 266 2.02 13.34 29.27
CA GLY A 266 1.32 13.82 28.08
C GLY A 266 -0.18 13.68 28.31
N PRO A 267 -1.05 14.39 27.59
CA PRO A 267 -2.50 14.24 27.71
C PRO A 267 -2.92 12.84 27.24
N GLY A 268 -3.15 11.94 28.18
CA GLY A 268 -3.47 10.53 27.98
C GLY A 268 -2.69 9.62 28.92
N GLY A 269 -2.72 9.87 30.22
CA GLY A 269 -2.15 8.99 31.26
C GLY A 269 -2.92 7.68 31.39
N GLY A 270 -2.79 6.78 30.39
CA GLY A 270 -3.18 5.39 30.53
C GLY A 270 -2.07 4.60 31.22
N SER A 271 -2.42 3.62 32.03
CA SER A 271 -1.45 2.67 32.57
C SER A 271 -0.65 2.02 31.42
N SER A 272 0.60 1.62 31.68
CA SER A 272 1.46 0.95 30.69
C SER A 272 0.75 -0.23 30.00
N GLU A 273 -0.10 -0.91 30.71
CA GLU A 273 -0.93 -2.01 30.23
C GLU A 273 -1.98 -1.57 29.20
N VAL A 274 -2.70 -0.48 29.46
CA VAL A 274 -3.69 0.09 28.51
C VAL A 274 -3.00 0.55 27.22
N VAL A 275 -1.85 1.19 27.31
CA VAL A 275 -1.07 1.64 26.15
C VAL A 275 -0.61 0.44 25.32
N SER A 276 -0.12 -0.61 25.95
CA SER A 276 0.32 -1.84 25.27
C SER A 276 -0.85 -2.57 24.62
N ALA A 277 -1.98 -2.74 25.31
CA ALA A 277 -3.19 -3.36 24.78
C ALA A 277 -3.76 -2.58 23.60
N THR A 278 -3.76 -1.24 23.67
CA THR A 278 -4.22 -0.38 22.56
C THR A 278 -3.34 -0.54 21.32
N ARG A 279 -2.01 -0.54 21.48
CA ARG A 279 -1.07 -0.77 20.36
C ARG A 279 -1.30 -2.13 19.70
N SER A 280 -1.44 -3.18 20.50
CA SER A 280 -1.71 -4.53 20.00
C SER A 280 -3.03 -4.61 19.23
N ALA A 281 -4.08 -3.95 19.72
CA ALA A 281 -5.39 -3.90 19.07
C ALA A 281 -5.32 -3.17 17.71
N VAL A 282 -4.61 -2.03 17.63
CA VAL A 282 -4.42 -1.27 16.37
C VAL A 282 -3.71 -2.13 15.33
N VAL A 283 -2.62 -2.80 15.71
CA VAL A 283 -1.86 -3.67 14.80
C VAL A 283 -2.69 -4.88 14.34
N ALA A 284 -3.39 -5.54 15.27
CA ALA A 284 -4.22 -6.69 14.94
C ALA A 284 -5.39 -6.30 14.02
N TYR A 285 -6.01 -5.15 14.25
CA TYR A 285 -7.05 -4.61 13.37
C TYR A 285 -6.50 -4.29 11.97
N ALA A 286 -5.34 -3.65 11.87
CA ALA A 286 -4.71 -3.32 10.60
C ALA A 286 -4.39 -4.56 9.75
N LYS A 287 -3.94 -5.65 10.37
CA LYS A 287 -3.60 -6.91 9.69
C LYS A 287 -4.77 -7.56 8.94
N GLN A 288 -6.03 -7.29 9.32
CA GLN A 288 -7.20 -7.83 8.62
C GLN A 288 -7.31 -7.38 7.16
N PHE A 289 -6.65 -6.28 6.82
CA PHE A 289 -6.73 -5.64 5.50
C PHE A 289 -5.51 -5.92 4.62
N LEU A 290 -4.64 -6.85 5.04
CA LEU A 290 -3.50 -7.28 4.24
C LEU A 290 -3.97 -7.88 2.90
N GLY A 291 -3.32 -7.46 1.82
CA GLY A 291 -3.65 -7.90 0.46
C GLY A 291 -4.79 -7.14 -0.21
N ASN A 292 -5.41 -6.17 0.45
CA ASN A 292 -6.37 -5.28 -0.19
C ASN A 292 -5.66 -4.30 -1.15
N PRO A 293 -6.33 -3.85 -2.23
CA PRO A 293 -5.68 -3.07 -3.27
C PRO A 293 -5.20 -1.70 -2.78
N TYR A 294 -4.04 -1.28 -3.28
CA TYR A 294 -3.60 0.10 -3.16
C TYR A 294 -4.34 0.97 -4.18
N VAL A 295 -4.96 2.05 -3.73
CA VAL A 295 -5.64 3.03 -4.58
C VAL A 295 -5.17 4.42 -4.20
N TYR A 296 -4.46 5.10 -5.11
CA TYR A 296 -4.01 6.47 -4.87
C TYR A 296 -5.20 7.41 -4.59
N GLY A 297 -5.13 8.15 -3.49
CA GLY A 297 -6.24 8.98 -3.00
C GLY A 297 -7.36 8.20 -2.30
N GLY A 298 -7.29 6.86 -2.28
CA GLY A 298 -8.29 6.00 -1.65
C GLY A 298 -8.23 6.03 -0.12
N THR A 299 -9.37 5.77 0.52
CA THR A 299 -9.53 5.73 1.99
C THR A 299 -10.29 4.50 2.49
N SER A 300 -10.68 3.61 1.58
CA SER A 300 -11.44 2.40 1.93
C SER A 300 -10.48 1.28 2.33
N LEU A 301 -10.56 0.83 3.57
CA LEU A 301 -9.75 -0.28 4.06
C LEU A 301 -9.99 -1.59 3.28
N THR A 302 -11.17 -1.76 2.67
CA THR A 302 -11.55 -2.98 1.94
C THR A 302 -11.46 -2.85 0.42
N ASN A 303 -11.82 -1.68 -0.13
CA ASN A 303 -11.91 -1.48 -1.58
C ASN A 303 -10.70 -0.77 -2.18
N GLY A 304 -9.79 -0.31 -1.33
CA GLY A 304 -8.54 0.33 -1.72
C GLY A 304 -8.25 1.63 -0.97
N ALA A 305 -7.06 1.73 -0.46
CA ALA A 305 -6.54 2.90 0.24
C ALA A 305 -5.11 3.20 -0.21
N ASP A 306 -4.70 4.47 -0.11
CA ASP A 306 -3.28 4.82 -0.13
C ASP A 306 -2.68 4.70 1.29
N CYS A 307 -1.39 4.92 1.44
CA CYS A 307 -0.68 4.74 2.71
C CYS A 307 -1.28 5.58 3.86
N SER A 308 -1.58 6.84 3.60
CA SER A 308 -2.16 7.74 4.60
C SER A 308 -3.66 7.50 4.80
N GLY A 309 -4.39 7.12 3.76
CA GLY A 309 -5.80 6.71 3.85
C GLY A 309 -5.99 5.42 4.65
N PHE A 310 -5.09 4.44 4.48
CA PHE A 310 -5.06 3.23 5.29
C PHE A 310 -4.81 3.55 6.76
N THR A 311 -3.77 4.32 7.06
CA THR A 311 -3.45 4.77 8.42
C THR A 311 -4.63 5.51 9.04
N GLN A 312 -5.24 6.46 8.30
CA GLN A 312 -6.40 7.20 8.75
C GLN A 312 -7.57 6.27 9.11
N GLY A 313 -7.91 5.32 8.24
CA GLY A 313 -9.01 4.39 8.45
C GLY A 313 -8.79 3.46 9.65
N VAL A 314 -7.59 2.93 9.82
CA VAL A 314 -7.23 2.09 10.98
C VAL A 314 -7.37 2.88 12.28
N TYR A 315 -6.77 4.05 12.39
CA TYR A 315 -6.83 4.86 13.63
C TYR A 315 -8.24 5.40 13.90
N ALA A 316 -9.01 5.74 12.87
CA ALA A 316 -10.39 6.18 13.02
C ALA A 316 -11.29 5.12 13.68
N HIS A 317 -11.04 3.83 13.45
CA HIS A 317 -11.74 2.73 14.14
C HIS A 317 -11.58 2.80 15.66
N PHE A 318 -10.46 3.31 16.14
CA PHE A 318 -10.18 3.50 17.57
C PHE A 318 -10.51 4.91 18.08
N GLY A 319 -11.24 5.71 17.29
CA GLY A 319 -11.63 7.07 17.64
C GLY A 319 -10.50 8.10 17.57
N ILE A 320 -9.39 7.78 16.89
CA ILE A 320 -8.21 8.64 16.77
C ILE A 320 -8.22 9.32 15.40
N THR A 321 -8.24 10.65 15.37
CA THR A 321 -8.19 11.44 14.14
C THR A 321 -6.75 11.79 13.79
N THR A 322 -6.22 11.22 12.72
CA THR A 322 -4.81 11.41 12.30
C THR A 322 -4.61 12.51 11.24
N GLY A 323 -5.61 12.80 10.42
CA GLY A 323 -5.50 13.64 9.21
C GLY A 323 -5.43 12.82 7.93
N ARG A 324 -5.62 13.47 6.78
CA ARG A 324 -5.71 12.75 5.49
C ARG A 324 -4.35 12.48 4.86
N SER A 325 -3.47 13.43 4.87
CA SER A 325 -2.15 13.30 4.25
C SER A 325 -1.10 12.77 5.23
N SER A 326 -0.04 12.15 4.71
CA SER A 326 1.11 11.71 5.50
C SER A 326 1.77 12.87 6.27
N ARG A 327 1.79 14.07 5.69
CA ARG A 327 2.28 15.29 6.34
C ARG A 327 1.42 15.68 7.55
N ASP A 328 0.08 15.64 7.41
CA ASP A 328 -0.83 15.92 8.51
C ASP A 328 -0.69 14.90 9.64
N GLN A 329 -0.46 13.64 9.28
CA GLN A 329 -0.25 12.55 10.24
C GLN A 329 1.07 12.71 10.98
N ALA A 330 2.16 13.05 10.28
CA ALA A 330 3.45 13.35 10.88
C ALA A 330 3.39 14.55 11.85
N ALA A 331 2.63 15.59 11.50
CA ALA A 331 2.44 16.76 12.35
C ALA A 331 1.68 16.47 13.67
N LYS A 332 0.87 15.40 13.69
CA LYS A 332 0.12 14.96 14.88
C LYS A 332 0.87 13.92 15.72
N GLY A 333 1.85 13.27 15.13
CA GLY A 333 2.69 12.30 15.78
C GLY A 333 3.83 12.94 16.56
N ARG A 334 4.44 12.14 17.44
CA ARG A 334 5.71 12.47 18.07
C ARG A 334 6.78 11.52 17.55
N GLU A 335 7.90 12.08 17.13
CA GLU A 335 9.06 11.30 16.73
C GLU A 335 9.58 10.43 17.88
N ILE A 336 9.82 9.16 17.58
CA ILE A 336 10.44 8.21 18.53
C ILE A 336 11.61 7.52 17.83
N SER A 337 12.70 7.32 18.57
CA SER A 337 13.81 6.52 18.08
C SER A 337 13.40 5.06 18.01
N VAL A 338 13.67 4.44 16.85
CA VAL A 338 13.46 2.99 16.66
C VAL A 338 14.83 2.34 16.88
N SER A 339 14.97 1.57 17.95
CA SER A 339 16.15 0.69 18.10
C SER A 339 15.98 -0.51 17.18
N SER A 340 16.94 -0.70 16.29
CA SER A 340 17.07 -1.89 15.42
C SER A 340 17.41 -3.14 16.24
#